data_6a9e90f55f859bf5c72c4d642fa078cb
#
_entry.id   6a9e90f55f859bf5c72c4d642fa078cb
#
_cell.length_a   1.000
_cell.length_b   1.000
_cell.length_c   1.000
_cell.angle_alpha   90.00
_cell.angle_beta   90.00
_cell.angle_gamma   90.00
#
_symmetry.space_group_name_H-M   'P 1'
#
loop_
_entity.id
_entity.type
_entity.pdbx_description
1 polymer ?
#
loop_
_entity_poly.entity_id
_entity_poly.type
_entity_poly.pdbx_seq_one_letter_code
_entity_poly.pdbx_strand_id
1 'polypeptide(L)' 'MAVSYKKLWHILVDRNMKKKDLEEAAGITHYQMYKLATDKDITTDVIGAICAALEVEPNDIMDFISDGK' A
#
# COMPACT_ATOMS: atom_id res chain seq x y z
N MET A 1 6.68 -7.99 -14.80
CA MET A 1 5.81 -8.14 -13.62
C MET A 1 5.29 -6.80 -13.18
N ALA A 2 4.04 -6.77 -12.76
CA ALA A 2 3.43 -5.56 -12.22
C ALA A 2 3.14 -5.74 -10.74
N VAL A 3 3.04 -4.66 -10.00
CA VAL A 3 2.67 -4.72 -8.59
C VAL A 3 1.21 -4.28 -8.44
N SER A 4 0.51 -4.89 -7.50
CA SER A 4 -0.86 -4.51 -7.17
C SER A 4 -0.96 -4.29 -5.67
N TYR A 5 -1.62 -3.21 -5.27
CA TYR A 5 -1.85 -2.89 -3.86
C TYR A 5 -3.32 -3.10 -3.48
N LYS A 6 -4.01 -3.95 -4.22
CA LYS A 6 -5.42 -4.20 -3.99
C LYS A 6 -5.70 -4.68 -2.56
N LYS A 7 -4.81 -5.52 -2.05
CA LYS A 7 -4.96 -6.02 -0.67
C LYS A 7 -4.94 -4.89 0.35
N LEU A 8 -4.11 -3.87 0.10
CA LEU A 8 -4.03 -2.73 1.01
C LEU A 8 -5.39 -2.02 1.11
N TRP A 9 -6.04 -1.83 -0.03
CA TRP A 9 -7.34 -1.15 -0.04
C TRP A 9 -8.39 -1.97 0.71
N HIS A 10 -8.34 -3.29 0.60
CA HIS A 10 -9.24 -4.16 1.36
C HIS A 10 -9.05 -4.00 2.87
N ILE A 11 -7.78 -3.88 3.30
CA ILE A 11 -7.49 -3.67 4.71
C ILE A 11 -8.07 -2.36 5.19
N LEU A 12 -7.91 -1.30 4.41
CA LEU A 12 -8.44 0.01 4.79
C LEU A 12 -9.95 -0.01 4.91
N VAL A 13 -10.63 -0.69 3.98
CA VAL A 13 -12.08 -0.82 4.03
C VAL A 13 -12.50 -1.55 5.30
N ASP A 14 -11.82 -2.66 5.61
CA ASP A 14 -12.12 -3.45 6.80
C ASP A 14 -11.94 -2.66 8.08
N ARG A 15 -11.02 -1.71 8.08
CA ARG A 15 -10.71 -0.91 9.27
C ARG A 15 -11.41 0.43 9.28
N ASN A 16 -12.25 0.71 8.28
CA ASN A 16 -12.94 2.00 8.13
C ASN A 16 -11.94 3.15 8.06
N MET A 17 -10.82 2.93 7.38
CA MET A 17 -9.79 3.94 7.19
C MET A 17 -9.87 4.52 5.79
N LYS A 18 -9.61 5.81 5.67
CA LYS A 18 -9.47 6.47 4.38
C LYS A 18 -7.99 6.52 4.01
N LYS A 19 -7.72 6.78 2.72
CA LYS A 19 -6.34 6.91 2.27
C LYS A 19 -5.59 8.00 3.03
N LYS A 20 -6.28 9.09 3.34
CA LYS A 20 -5.68 10.17 4.10
C LYS A 20 -5.28 9.71 5.50
N ASP A 21 -6.11 8.88 6.12
CA ASP A 21 -5.80 8.33 7.43
C ASP A 21 -4.52 7.50 7.37
N LEU A 22 -4.34 6.73 6.30
CA LEU A 22 -3.14 5.94 6.12
C LEU A 22 -1.91 6.83 5.92
N GLU A 23 -2.05 7.91 5.13
CA GLU A 23 -0.95 8.85 4.95
C GLU A 23 -0.44 9.35 6.29
N GLU A 24 -1.36 9.73 7.15
CA GLU A 24 -1.00 10.27 8.46
C GLU A 24 -0.41 9.20 9.38
N ALA A 25 -1.00 8.02 9.38
CA ALA A 25 -0.54 6.94 10.25
C ALA A 25 0.85 6.43 9.85
N ALA A 26 1.10 6.33 8.55
CA ALA A 26 2.37 5.82 8.05
C ALA A 26 3.40 6.93 7.86
N GLY A 27 2.98 8.18 7.87
CA GLY A 27 3.89 9.29 7.65
C GLY A 27 4.40 9.39 6.23
N ILE A 28 3.59 8.97 5.26
CA ILE A 28 3.97 9.03 3.85
C ILE A 28 3.39 10.28 3.20
N THR A 29 3.98 10.68 2.08
CA THR A 29 3.54 11.88 1.37
C THR A 29 2.33 11.57 0.49
N HIS A 30 1.66 12.64 0.08
CA HIS A 30 0.54 12.53 -0.85
C HIS A 30 1.00 11.92 -2.18
N TYR A 31 2.20 12.26 -2.63
CA TYR A 31 2.75 11.71 -3.86
C TYR A 31 2.97 10.20 -3.75
N GLN A 32 3.45 9.74 -2.60
CA GLN A 32 3.63 8.31 -2.36
C GLN A 32 2.30 7.59 -2.33
N MET A 33 1.28 8.21 -1.74
CA MET A 33 -0.07 7.65 -1.76
C MET A 33 -0.62 7.56 -3.19
N TYR A 34 -0.32 8.58 -4.01
CA TYR A 34 -0.72 8.56 -5.42
C TYR A 34 -0.10 7.36 -6.14
N LYS A 35 1.17 7.07 -5.87
CA LYS A 35 1.83 5.92 -6.48
C LYS A 35 1.16 4.60 -6.07
N LEU A 36 0.79 4.50 -4.80
CA LEU A 36 0.06 3.32 -4.33
C LEU A 36 -1.29 3.19 -5.04
N ALA A 37 -1.99 4.29 -5.18
CA ALA A 37 -3.33 4.28 -5.79
C ALA A 37 -3.29 3.93 -7.28
N THR A 38 -2.14 4.15 -7.93
CA THR A 38 -1.99 3.85 -9.36
C THR A 38 -1.12 2.62 -9.62
N ASP A 39 -0.87 1.83 -8.58
CA ASP A 39 -0.09 0.59 -8.67
C ASP A 39 1.30 0.81 -9.26
N LYS A 40 1.94 1.91 -8.87
CA LYS A 40 3.30 2.20 -9.29
C LYS A 40 4.29 1.68 -8.25
N ASP A 41 5.53 1.55 -8.66
CA ASP A 41 6.59 1.08 -7.77
C ASP A 41 6.81 2.05 -6.62
N ILE A 42 7.07 1.49 -5.47
CA ILE A 42 7.25 2.24 -4.23
C ILE A 42 8.50 1.71 -3.53
N THR A 43 9.17 2.54 -2.76
CA THR A 43 10.37 2.11 -2.06
C THR A 43 10.02 1.22 -0.87
N THR A 44 11.00 0.41 -0.47
CA THR A 44 10.81 -0.47 0.69
C THR A 44 10.59 0.33 1.97
N ASP A 45 11.14 1.55 2.05
CA ASP A 45 10.90 2.41 3.20
C ASP A 45 9.42 2.72 3.37
N VAL A 46 8.75 3.03 2.27
CA VAL A 46 7.32 3.32 2.31
C VAL A 46 6.53 2.07 2.67
N ILE A 47 6.88 0.94 2.07
CA ILE A 47 6.22 -0.33 2.38
C ILE A 47 6.38 -0.67 3.85
N GLY A 48 7.59 -0.50 4.39
CA GLY A 48 7.84 -0.74 5.80
C GLY A 48 7.02 0.17 6.70
N ALA A 49 6.89 1.45 6.33
CA ALA A 49 6.11 2.40 7.11
C ALA A 49 4.64 2.00 7.16
N ILE A 50 4.09 1.57 6.02
CA ILE A 50 2.70 1.13 5.95
C ILE A 50 2.49 -0.13 6.78
N CYS A 51 3.40 -1.09 6.64
CA CYS A 51 3.31 -2.34 7.41
C CYS A 51 3.37 -2.07 8.91
N ALA A 52 4.25 -1.16 9.34
CA ALA A 52 4.35 -0.81 10.74
C ALA A 52 3.08 -0.12 11.24
N ALA A 53 2.53 0.79 10.44
CA ALA A 53 1.33 1.53 10.82
C ALA A 53 0.11 0.60 10.96
N LEU A 54 0.00 -0.39 10.09
CA LEU A 54 -1.13 -1.30 10.07
C LEU A 54 -0.86 -2.61 10.82
N GLU A 55 0.39 -2.83 11.22
CA GLU A 55 0.81 -4.07 11.91
C GLU A 55 0.54 -5.30 11.04
N VAL A 56 0.97 -5.23 9.80
CA VAL A 56 0.80 -6.31 8.83
C VAL A 56 2.12 -6.58 8.11
N GLU A 57 2.15 -7.65 7.33
CA GLU A 57 3.32 -8.03 6.53
C GLU A 57 3.21 -7.43 5.13
N PRO A 58 4.33 -7.27 4.41
CA PRO A 58 4.27 -6.75 3.04
C PRO A 58 3.37 -7.56 2.12
N ASN A 59 3.34 -8.88 2.24
CA ASN A 59 2.49 -9.70 1.40
C ASN A 59 1.01 -9.57 1.74
N ASP A 60 0.68 -8.88 2.82
CA ASP A 60 -0.72 -8.59 3.16
C ASP A 60 -1.24 -7.37 2.42
N ILE A 61 -0.34 -6.53 1.88
CA ILE A 61 -0.74 -5.27 1.26
C ILE A 61 -0.43 -5.21 -0.24
N MET A 62 0.35 -6.14 -0.77
CA MET A 62 0.74 -6.08 -2.17
C MET A 62 0.93 -7.46 -2.77
N ASP A 63 0.79 -7.54 -4.07
CA ASP A 63 1.04 -8.74 -4.87
C ASP A 63 1.83 -8.36 -6.09
N PHE A 64 2.55 -9.32 -6.63
CA PHE A 64 3.17 -9.18 -7.94
C PHE A 64 2.35 -9.97 -8.94
N ILE A 65 1.98 -9.32 -10.02
CA ILE A 65 1.16 -9.90 -11.06
C ILE A 65 2.04 -10.23 -12.24
N SER A 66 1.99 -11.48 -12.69
CA SER A 66 2.79 -11.91 -13.83
C SER A 66 2.18 -11.35 -15.12
N ASP A 67 3.00 -10.66 -15.91
CA ASP A 67 2.58 -10.13 -17.21
C ASP A 67 2.60 -11.24 -18.25
N GLY A 68 1.66 -11.23 -19.13
CA GLY A 68 1.73 -11.98 -20.33
C GLY A 68 1.77 -13.49 -20.17
N LYS A 69 1.25 -13.98 -19.15
CA LYS A 69 1.18 -15.42 -19.00
C LYS A 69 -0.12 -15.84 -18.42
#